data_42bba77724cc90ddf03448bb11073556
#
_entry.id   42bba77724cc90ddf03448bb11073556
#
_cell.length_a   1.000
_cell.length_b   1.000
_cell.length_c   1.000
_cell.angle_alpha   90.00
_cell.angle_beta   90.00
_cell.angle_gamma   90.00
#
_symmetry.space_group_name_H-M   'P 1'
#
loop_
_entity.id
_entity.type
_entity.pdbx_description
1 polymer ?
#
loop_
_entity_poly.entity_id
_entity_poly.type
_entity_poly.pdbx_seq_one_letter_code
_entity_poly.pdbx_strand_id
1 'polypeptide(L)'
;RRAYMVCGWGGAGAFSVGKLTLTTDYGGYLDDYMNKGELARLISYVDSVYCRFGGEGRQVYGDEHRDKIHELKRKAAAADLAFIPARIRHLGTDVNGEILTHMRDSFPSHVTVKANCPVDHILVKDGKVEGVIAGGETYLCKYLVAAPGRDGAEWFTKEAESLGLHTASNAVDIGVLVESPAEIYEPITDI
;
A
#
# COMPACT_ATOMS: atom_id res chain seq x y z
N ARG A 1 -7.17 -9.08 -22.69
CA ARG A 1 -5.94 -8.72 -21.92
C ARG A 1 -6.38 -8.37 -20.51
N ARG A 2 -5.99 -9.15 -19.51
CA ARG A 2 -6.13 -8.75 -18.09
C ARG A 2 -5.35 -7.45 -17.90
N ALA A 3 -5.96 -6.47 -17.26
CA ALA A 3 -5.27 -5.23 -16.90
C ALA A 3 -4.22 -5.57 -15.81
N TYR A 4 -2.96 -5.49 -16.16
CA TYR A 4 -1.83 -5.72 -15.24
C TYR A 4 -1.64 -4.60 -14.19
N MET A 5 -2.67 -3.78 -13.98
CA MET A 5 -2.58 -2.62 -13.06
C MET A 5 -2.57 -2.98 -11.57
N VAL A 6 -2.87 -4.22 -11.21
CA VAL A 6 -2.97 -4.63 -9.80
C VAL A 6 -2.02 -5.77 -9.43
N CYS A 7 -1.19 -6.23 -10.35
CA CYS A 7 -0.24 -7.32 -10.14
C CYS A 7 1.15 -7.00 -10.72
N GLY A 8 2.11 -7.89 -10.47
CA GLY A 8 3.50 -7.74 -10.90
C GLY A 8 4.36 -6.95 -9.92
N TRP A 9 5.59 -6.62 -10.33
CA TRP A 9 6.54 -5.89 -9.50
C TRP A 9 5.99 -4.51 -9.09
N GLY A 10 5.94 -4.27 -7.78
CA GLY A 10 5.37 -3.05 -7.21
C GLY A 10 3.85 -3.03 -7.10
N GLY A 11 3.14 -4.05 -7.60
CA GLY A 11 1.68 -4.20 -7.49
C GLY A 11 0.91 -2.99 -8.03
N ALA A 12 -0.26 -2.73 -7.44
CA ALA A 12 -1.11 -1.59 -7.82
C ALA A 12 -0.41 -0.23 -7.67
N GLY A 13 0.53 -0.11 -6.71
CA GLY A 13 1.29 1.11 -6.48
C GLY A 13 2.18 1.52 -7.66
N ALA A 14 2.67 0.56 -8.45
CA ALA A 14 3.56 0.83 -9.59
C ALA A 14 2.88 1.64 -10.72
N PHE A 15 1.57 1.48 -10.86
CA PHE A 15 0.80 2.05 -11.97
C PHE A 15 -0.25 3.08 -11.51
N SER A 16 -0.29 3.39 -10.22
CA SER A 16 -1.14 4.44 -9.67
C SER A 16 -0.45 5.80 -9.82
N VAL A 17 -1.15 6.86 -9.43
CA VAL A 17 -0.63 8.24 -9.45
C VAL A 17 0.62 8.50 -8.60
N GLY A 18 1.26 7.46 -8.07
CA GLY A 18 2.50 7.56 -7.29
C GLY A 18 2.35 8.40 -6.02
N LYS A 19 1.22 8.26 -5.34
CA LYS A 19 0.98 8.93 -4.06
C LYS A 19 1.37 8.04 -2.90
N LEU A 20 2.32 8.48 -2.09
CA LEU A 20 2.69 7.82 -0.85
C LEU A 20 2.01 8.54 0.31
N THR A 21 1.04 7.88 0.93
CA THR A 21 0.28 8.41 2.07
C THR A 21 1.10 8.31 3.34
N LEU A 22 1.27 9.44 4.04
CA LEU A 22 2.12 9.57 5.22
C LEU A 22 1.30 9.87 6.48
N THR A 23 0.13 9.25 6.62
CA THR A 23 -0.76 9.39 7.78
C THR A 23 -1.11 8.05 8.39
N THR A 24 -1.48 8.06 9.66
CA THR A 24 -2.01 6.89 10.39
C THR A 24 -3.53 6.89 10.46
N ASP A 25 -4.20 7.85 9.84
CA ASP A 25 -5.64 8.06 10.03
C ASP A 25 -6.50 7.28 9.04
N TYR A 26 -5.89 6.72 7.99
CA TYR A 26 -6.53 5.83 7.03
C TYR A 26 -5.49 5.03 6.22
N GLY A 27 -5.91 4.02 5.48
CA GLY A 27 -5.07 3.23 4.57
C GLY A 27 -4.73 1.84 5.09
N GLY A 28 -5.50 1.31 6.02
CA GLY A 28 -5.37 -0.05 6.54
C GLY A 28 -5.71 -0.15 8.01
N TYR A 29 -5.46 -1.30 8.60
CA TYR A 29 -5.84 -1.66 9.97
C TYR A 29 -4.62 -2.05 10.81
N LEU A 30 -3.44 -1.48 10.53
CA LEU A 30 -2.23 -1.81 11.28
C LEU A 30 -2.25 -1.29 12.73
N ASP A 31 -3.09 -0.29 13.01
CA ASP A 31 -3.32 0.21 14.36
C ASP A 31 -4.09 -0.78 15.26
N ASP A 32 -4.71 -1.82 14.71
CA ASP A 32 -5.23 -2.98 15.46
C ASP A 32 -4.10 -3.84 16.06
N TYR A 33 -2.89 -3.78 15.52
CA TYR A 33 -1.75 -4.62 15.88
C TYR A 33 -0.61 -3.86 16.57
N MET A 34 -0.58 -2.54 16.45
CA MET A 34 0.48 -1.71 17.02
C MET A 34 -0.04 -0.32 17.37
N ASN A 35 0.65 0.39 18.26
CA ASN A 35 0.24 1.75 18.59
C ASN A 35 0.56 2.75 17.46
N LYS A 36 -0.20 3.85 17.41
CA LYS A 36 -0.05 4.89 16.38
C LYS A 36 1.37 5.48 16.29
N GLY A 37 2.11 5.54 17.38
CA GLY A 37 3.49 6.02 17.38
C GLY A 37 4.45 5.08 16.66
N GLU A 38 4.27 3.78 16.81
CA GLU A 38 5.03 2.77 16.09
C GLU A 38 4.66 2.78 14.61
N LEU A 39 3.36 2.84 14.30
CA LEU A 39 2.87 2.94 12.92
C LEU A 39 3.43 4.17 12.21
N ALA A 40 3.42 5.34 12.85
CA ALA A 40 4.00 6.57 12.30
C ALA A 40 5.50 6.43 12.00
N ARG A 41 6.27 5.74 12.88
CA ARG A 41 7.69 5.45 12.62
C ARG A 41 7.89 4.53 11.43
N LEU A 42 7.06 3.51 11.27
CA LEU A 42 7.12 2.61 10.11
C LEU A 42 6.76 3.33 8.82
N ILE A 43 5.74 4.18 8.82
CA ILE A 43 5.38 5.02 7.67
C ILE A 43 6.56 5.93 7.30
N SER A 44 7.19 6.59 8.29
CA SER A 44 8.36 7.43 8.05
C SER A 44 9.56 6.64 7.52
N TYR A 45 9.75 5.41 8.00
CA TYR A 45 10.77 4.51 7.47
C TYR A 45 10.51 4.16 6.01
N VAL A 46 9.28 3.78 5.65
CA VAL A 46 8.90 3.48 4.27
C VAL A 46 9.12 4.70 3.37
N ASP A 47 8.72 5.90 3.81
CA ASP A 47 8.98 7.15 3.09
C ASP A 47 10.48 7.37 2.85
N SER A 48 11.31 7.13 3.88
CA SER A 48 12.78 7.25 3.76
C SER A 48 13.37 6.27 2.75
N VAL A 49 12.80 5.08 2.63
CA VAL A 49 13.21 4.10 1.61
C VAL A 49 12.89 4.61 0.22
N TYR A 50 11.67 5.12 -0.02
CA TYR A 50 11.31 5.72 -1.31
C TYR A 50 12.19 6.93 -1.65
N CYS A 51 12.48 7.79 -0.68
CA CYS A 51 13.40 8.92 -0.86
C CYS A 51 14.79 8.45 -1.31
N ARG A 52 15.35 7.43 -0.66
CA ARG A 52 16.68 6.87 -0.99
C ARG A 52 16.78 6.40 -2.45
N PHE A 53 15.70 5.91 -3.02
CA PHE A 53 15.68 5.35 -4.37
C PHE A 53 15.17 6.30 -5.46
N GLY A 54 14.95 7.58 -5.14
CA GLY A 54 14.62 8.61 -6.12
C GLY A 54 13.43 9.51 -5.76
N GLY A 55 12.80 9.29 -4.60
CA GLY A 55 11.71 10.12 -4.10
C GLY A 55 12.19 11.40 -3.38
N GLU A 56 13.51 11.57 -3.18
CA GLU A 56 14.05 12.75 -2.53
C GLU A 56 13.75 14.02 -3.33
N GLY A 57 13.46 15.13 -2.65
CA GLY A 57 13.09 16.39 -3.29
C GLY A 57 11.67 16.44 -3.86
N ARG A 58 10.91 15.34 -3.82
CA ARG A 58 9.49 15.37 -4.18
C ARG A 58 8.65 16.00 -3.09
N GLN A 59 7.75 16.88 -3.51
CA GLN A 59 6.92 17.67 -2.59
C GLN A 59 6.01 16.77 -1.75
N VAL A 60 5.91 17.11 -0.47
CA VAL A 60 4.93 16.56 0.46
C VAL A 60 3.85 17.62 0.63
N TYR A 61 2.62 17.23 0.40
CA TYR A 61 1.44 18.07 0.58
C TYR A 61 0.76 17.73 1.89
N GLY A 62 -0.06 18.66 2.40
CA GLY A 62 -0.91 18.46 3.57
C GLY A 62 -0.30 18.88 4.91
N ASP A 63 0.91 19.45 4.93
CA ASP A 63 1.51 20.07 6.12
C ASP A 63 1.39 21.60 6.11
N GLU A 64 1.18 22.15 4.94
CA GLU A 64 1.06 23.58 4.72
C GLU A 64 -0.36 24.07 5.09
N HIS A 65 -0.51 25.35 5.40
CA HIS A 65 -1.82 25.97 5.60
C HIS A 65 -2.73 25.37 6.71
N ARG A 66 -2.15 25.13 7.88
CA ARG A 66 -2.87 24.53 9.04
C ARG A 66 -4.17 25.26 9.40
N ASP A 67 -4.21 26.58 9.26
CA ASP A 67 -5.39 27.37 9.56
C ASP A 67 -6.54 27.08 8.59
N LYS A 68 -6.25 26.93 7.28
CA LYS A 68 -7.22 26.55 6.26
C LYS A 68 -7.72 25.12 6.47
N ILE A 69 -6.84 24.20 6.82
CA ILE A 69 -7.20 22.82 7.17
C ILE A 69 -8.16 22.81 8.35
N HIS A 70 -7.90 23.63 9.37
CA HIS A 70 -8.79 23.75 10.53
C HIS A 70 -10.15 24.35 10.16
N GLU A 71 -10.18 25.35 9.29
CA GLU A 71 -11.43 25.93 8.76
C GLU A 71 -12.23 24.88 7.97
N LEU A 72 -11.58 24.11 7.10
CA LEU A 72 -12.22 23.04 6.33
C LEU A 72 -12.80 21.95 7.23
N LYS A 73 -12.06 21.56 8.29
CA LYS A 73 -12.58 20.63 9.31
C LYS A 73 -13.86 21.12 9.94
N ARG A 74 -13.93 22.42 10.30
CA ARG A 74 -15.14 23.01 10.90
C ARG A 74 -16.29 23.04 9.90
N LYS A 75 -16.03 23.44 8.64
CA LYS A 75 -17.06 23.46 7.60
C LYS A 75 -17.62 22.07 7.32
N ALA A 76 -16.75 21.07 7.23
CA ALA A 76 -17.14 19.68 7.07
C ALA A 76 -18.02 19.19 8.23
N ALA A 77 -17.57 19.40 9.46
CA ALA A 77 -18.32 19.02 10.65
C ALA A 77 -19.69 19.69 10.74
N ALA A 78 -19.83 20.93 10.30
CA ALA A 78 -21.12 21.65 10.23
C ALA A 78 -22.09 21.06 9.19
N ALA A 79 -21.59 20.24 8.26
CA ALA A 79 -22.35 19.53 7.23
C ALA A 79 -22.41 18.00 7.50
N ASP A 80 -22.18 17.57 8.72
CA ASP A 80 -22.11 16.15 9.13
C ASP A 80 -21.09 15.33 8.30
N LEU A 81 -20.02 15.98 7.82
CA LEU A 81 -18.93 15.35 7.09
C LEU A 81 -17.65 15.31 7.97
N ALA A 82 -16.87 14.28 7.80
CA ALA A 82 -15.53 14.19 8.38
C ALA A 82 -14.47 14.56 7.31
N PHE A 83 -13.72 15.65 7.57
CA PHE A 83 -12.56 16.00 6.76
C PHE A 83 -11.30 15.43 7.40
N ILE A 84 -10.63 14.52 6.72
CA ILE A 84 -9.39 13.88 7.16
C ILE A 84 -8.23 14.42 6.33
N PRO A 85 -7.41 15.33 6.87
CA PRO A 85 -6.24 15.83 6.16
C PRO A 85 -5.20 14.72 6.08
N ALA A 86 -4.52 14.64 4.94
CA ALA A 86 -3.48 13.66 4.73
C ALA A 86 -2.18 14.31 4.29
N ARG A 87 -1.07 13.87 4.88
CA ARG A 87 0.24 14.12 4.32
C ARG A 87 0.48 13.14 3.18
N ILE A 88 0.82 13.66 2.02
CA ILE A 88 1.03 12.84 0.83
C ILE A 88 2.30 13.30 0.13
N ARG A 89 3.27 12.39 -0.06
CA ARG A 89 4.36 12.61 -1.00
C ARG A 89 3.88 12.23 -2.40
N HIS A 90 3.94 13.17 -3.33
CA HIS A 90 3.54 12.94 -4.70
C HIS A 90 4.78 12.58 -5.54
N LEU A 91 4.98 11.30 -5.78
CA LEU A 91 6.11 10.80 -6.57
C LEU A 91 5.90 11.00 -8.07
N GLY A 92 4.66 10.91 -8.53
CA GLY A 92 4.31 10.86 -9.95
C GLY A 92 4.44 9.44 -10.52
N THR A 93 3.69 9.16 -11.57
CA THR A 93 3.59 7.82 -12.16
C THR A 93 4.93 7.37 -12.76
N ASP A 94 5.62 8.26 -13.45
CA ASP A 94 6.88 7.94 -14.14
C ASP A 94 8.01 7.61 -13.14
N VAL A 95 8.17 8.46 -12.13
CA VAL A 95 9.23 8.32 -11.12
C VAL A 95 9.01 7.11 -10.23
N ASN A 96 7.76 6.75 -9.94
CA ASN A 96 7.47 5.59 -9.11
C ASN A 96 7.98 4.29 -9.74
N GLY A 97 7.86 4.14 -11.06
CA GLY A 97 8.43 3.00 -11.81
C GLY A 97 9.96 2.93 -11.71
N GLU A 98 10.64 4.09 -11.79
CA GLU A 98 12.10 4.17 -11.63
C GLU A 98 12.54 3.81 -10.21
N ILE A 99 11.86 4.34 -9.19
CA ILE A 99 12.13 4.03 -7.78
C ILE A 99 12.04 2.51 -7.54
N LEU A 100 10.99 1.87 -8.00
CA LEU A 100 10.80 0.42 -7.86
C LEU A 100 11.88 -0.39 -8.60
N THR A 101 12.33 0.10 -9.74
CA THR A 101 13.44 -0.49 -10.48
C THR A 101 14.74 -0.38 -9.70
N HIS A 102 15.07 0.80 -9.18
CA HIS A 102 16.25 1.02 -8.35
C HIS A 102 16.23 0.16 -7.07
N MET A 103 15.07 0.04 -6.42
CA MET A 103 14.91 -0.86 -5.27
C MET A 103 15.24 -2.31 -5.63
N ARG A 104 14.70 -2.82 -6.74
CA ARG A 104 14.99 -4.17 -7.23
C ARG A 104 16.47 -4.36 -7.51
N ASP A 105 17.08 -3.43 -8.21
CA ASP A 105 18.48 -3.51 -8.65
C ASP A 105 19.47 -3.35 -7.49
N SER A 106 19.00 -2.82 -6.34
CA SER A 106 19.78 -2.69 -5.11
C SER A 106 19.85 -3.96 -4.26
N PHE A 107 19.12 -5.02 -4.63
CA PHE A 107 19.13 -6.23 -3.84
C PHE A 107 20.51 -6.90 -3.84
N PRO A 108 20.99 -7.33 -2.68
CA PRO A 108 22.25 -8.07 -2.59
C PRO A 108 22.19 -9.39 -3.39
N SER A 109 23.33 -9.88 -3.82
CA SER A 109 23.46 -11.08 -4.64
C SER A 109 22.87 -12.37 -4.03
N HIS A 110 22.70 -12.40 -2.70
CA HIS A 110 22.05 -13.52 -2.03
C HIS A 110 20.52 -13.46 -2.02
N VAL A 111 19.91 -12.39 -2.53
CA VAL A 111 18.46 -12.26 -2.71
C VAL A 111 18.08 -12.72 -4.10
N THR A 112 17.21 -13.71 -4.18
CA THR A 112 16.68 -14.21 -5.45
C THR A 112 15.27 -13.68 -5.65
N VAL A 113 15.05 -12.98 -6.77
CA VAL A 113 13.73 -12.52 -7.20
C VAL A 113 13.26 -13.42 -8.35
N LYS A 114 12.09 -14.04 -8.16
CA LYS A 114 11.44 -14.85 -9.19
C LYS A 114 10.15 -14.18 -9.64
N ALA A 115 10.15 -13.57 -10.80
CA ALA A 115 8.94 -13.04 -11.45
C ALA A 115 8.26 -14.13 -12.28
N ASN A 116 6.97 -13.95 -12.58
CA ASN A 116 6.15 -14.94 -13.29
C ASN A 116 6.19 -16.34 -12.65
N CYS A 117 6.31 -16.39 -11.34
CA CYS A 117 6.37 -17.60 -10.55
C CYS A 117 5.28 -17.53 -9.46
N PRO A 118 4.03 -17.81 -9.82
CA PRO A 118 2.94 -17.83 -8.85
C PRO A 118 3.19 -18.91 -7.81
N VAL A 119 2.87 -18.60 -6.57
CA VAL A 119 2.87 -19.60 -5.49
C VAL A 119 1.56 -20.37 -5.58
N ASP A 120 1.69 -21.70 -5.65
CA ASP A 120 0.55 -22.61 -5.74
C ASP A 120 0.02 -22.93 -4.33
N HIS A 121 0.93 -23.34 -3.42
CA HIS A 121 0.59 -23.77 -2.06
C HIS A 121 1.60 -23.34 -1.02
N ILE A 122 1.13 -23.14 0.21
CA ILE A 122 1.95 -22.97 1.41
C ILE A 122 2.12 -24.35 2.08
N LEU A 123 3.35 -24.75 2.34
CA LEU A 123 3.65 -26.01 3.01
C LEU A 123 3.70 -25.81 4.52
N VAL A 124 2.83 -26.54 5.22
CA VAL A 124 2.76 -26.54 6.69
C VAL A 124 2.87 -27.98 7.18
N LYS A 125 3.72 -28.20 8.20
CA LYS A 125 3.84 -29.46 8.91
C LYS A 125 3.90 -29.21 10.41
N ASP A 126 3.15 -29.98 11.16
CA ASP A 126 3.06 -29.85 12.62
C ASP A 126 2.81 -28.41 13.11
N GLY A 127 1.95 -27.67 12.39
CA GLY A 127 1.59 -26.28 12.68
C GLY A 127 2.68 -25.25 12.36
N LYS A 128 3.74 -25.63 11.64
CA LYS A 128 4.84 -24.74 11.24
C LYS A 128 4.96 -24.67 9.74
N VAL A 129 5.23 -23.47 9.23
CA VAL A 129 5.55 -23.28 7.82
C VAL A 129 6.91 -23.94 7.54
N GLU A 130 6.96 -24.75 6.48
CA GLU A 130 8.20 -25.35 5.96
C GLU A 130 8.64 -24.70 4.65
N GLY A 131 7.72 -24.12 3.87
CA GLY A 131 8.04 -23.53 2.58
C GLY A 131 6.82 -23.23 1.73
N VAL A 132 7.04 -23.15 0.44
CA VAL A 132 5.99 -22.99 -0.58
C VAL A 132 6.24 -23.88 -1.79
N ILE A 133 5.18 -24.19 -2.52
CA ILE A 133 5.26 -24.76 -3.87
C ILE A 133 4.98 -23.64 -4.87
N ALA A 134 5.84 -23.45 -5.83
CA ALA A 134 5.69 -22.45 -6.88
C ALA A 134 6.24 -22.96 -8.20
N GLY A 135 5.42 -22.94 -9.25
CA GLY A 135 5.81 -23.44 -10.58
C GLY A 135 6.26 -24.90 -10.59
N GLY A 136 5.69 -25.74 -9.72
CA GLY A 136 6.03 -27.16 -9.60
C GLY A 136 7.29 -27.47 -8.79
N GLU A 137 7.98 -26.46 -8.28
CA GLU A 137 9.17 -26.59 -7.42
C GLU A 137 8.84 -26.30 -5.95
N THR A 138 9.55 -26.94 -5.04
CA THR A 138 9.43 -26.69 -3.60
C THR A 138 10.56 -25.77 -3.12
N TYR A 139 10.17 -24.67 -2.46
CA TYR A 139 11.07 -23.70 -1.84
C TYR A 139 10.92 -23.78 -0.34
N LEU A 140 11.93 -24.31 0.35
CA LEU A 140 11.95 -24.38 1.80
C LEU A 140 12.35 -23.05 2.42
N CYS A 141 11.70 -22.66 3.50
CA CYS A 141 12.02 -21.45 4.23
C CYS A 141 11.84 -21.61 5.74
N LYS A 142 12.53 -20.78 6.48
CA LYS A 142 12.41 -20.69 7.95
C LYS A 142 11.29 -19.74 8.37
N TYR A 143 11.05 -18.73 7.54
CA TYR A 143 10.03 -17.72 7.73
C TYR A 143 9.38 -17.42 6.38
N LEU A 144 8.08 -17.25 6.37
CA LEU A 144 7.29 -16.87 5.20
C LEU A 144 6.55 -15.56 5.48
N VAL A 145 6.70 -14.59 4.58
CA VAL A 145 5.87 -13.40 4.54
C VAL A 145 4.96 -13.49 3.32
N ALA A 146 3.66 -13.62 3.53
CA ALA A 146 2.67 -13.67 2.46
C ALA A 146 2.03 -12.27 2.31
N ALA A 147 2.30 -11.63 1.19
CA ALA A 147 1.78 -10.30 0.85
C ALA A 147 1.26 -10.27 -0.60
N PRO A 148 0.23 -11.09 -0.92
CA PRO A 148 -0.19 -11.35 -2.30
C PRO A 148 -0.88 -10.16 -2.97
N GLY A 149 -1.27 -9.14 -2.22
CA GLY A 149 -2.01 -7.99 -2.73
C GLY A 149 -3.41 -8.36 -3.23
N ARG A 150 -4.01 -7.48 -4.02
CA ARG A 150 -5.41 -7.65 -4.49
C ARG A 150 -5.57 -8.80 -5.47
N ASP A 151 -4.62 -9.00 -6.36
CA ASP A 151 -4.69 -10.07 -7.38
C ASP A 151 -4.59 -11.46 -6.75
N GLY A 152 -3.87 -11.59 -5.64
CA GLY A 152 -3.71 -12.84 -4.90
C GLY A 152 -4.67 -13.04 -3.74
N ALA A 153 -5.62 -12.15 -3.51
CA ALA A 153 -6.51 -12.23 -2.34
C ALA A 153 -7.38 -13.50 -2.34
N GLU A 154 -7.94 -13.88 -3.49
CA GLU A 154 -8.74 -15.10 -3.61
C GLU A 154 -7.89 -16.35 -3.37
N TRP A 155 -6.68 -16.40 -3.93
CA TRP A 155 -5.73 -17.50 -3.68
C TRP A 155 -5.41 -17.59 -2.18
N PHE A 156 -5.09 -16.46 -1.54
CA PHE A 156 -4.72 -16.44 -0.13
C PHE A 156 -5.85 -16.86 0.80
N THR A 157 -7.10 -16.50 0.48
CA THR A 157 -8.28 -16.98 1.22
C THR A 157 -8.40 -18.49 1.13
N LYS A 158 -8.26 -19.07 -0.06
CA LYS A 158 -8.31 -20.53 -0.27
C LYS A 158 -7.20 -21.25 0.48
N GLU A 159 -5.96 -20.70 0.46
CA GLU A 159 -4.84 -21.26 1.21
C GLU A 159 -5.09 -21.20 2.72
N ALA A 160 -5.56 -20.08 3.24
CA ALA A 160 -5.90 -19.93 4.66
C ALA A 160 -6.98 -20.97 5.10
N GLU A 161 -8.03 -21.12 4.31
CA GLU A 161 -9.10 -22.11 4.57
C GLU A 161 -8.56 -23.55 4.53
N SER A 162 -7.72 -23.88 3.54
CA SER A 162 -7.09 -25.20 3.42
C SER A 162 -6.20 -25.54 4.61
N LEU A 163 -5.60 -24.54 5.23
CA LEU A 163 -4.79 -24.66 6.44
C LEU A 163 -5.61 -24.61 7.74
N GLY A 164 -6.94 -24.55 7.63
CA GLY A 164 -7.84 -24.51 8.79
C GLY A 164 -7.87 -23.16 9.51
N LEU A 165 -7.41 -22.09 8.86
CA LEU A 165 -7.47 -20.75 9.42
C LEU A 165 -8.85 -20.13 9.16
N HIS A 166 -9.38 -19.46 10.17
CA HIS A 166 -10.62 -18.72 10.03
C HIS A 166 -10.38 -17.41 9.29
N THR A 167 -11.15 -17.13 8.25
CA THR A 167 -11.14 -15.87 7.52
C THR A 167 -12.40 -15.08 7.82
N ALA A 168 -12.27 -13.75 7.88
CA ALA A 168 -13.41 -12.83 8.02
C ALA A 168 -13.30 -11.73 6.96
N SER A 169 -14.44 -11.28 6.47
CA SER A 169 -14.50 -10.14 5.56
C SER A 169 -14.25 -8.84 6.33
N ASN A 170 -13.33 -8.02 5.84
CA ASN A 170 -13.14 -6.67 6.34
C ASN A 170 -14.19 -5.72 5.75
N ALA A 171 -14.37 -4.57 6.42
CA ALA A 171 -15.11 -3.46 5.85
C ALA A 171 -14.45 -2.98 4.55
N VAL A 172 -15.26 -2.45 3.64
CA VAL A 172 -14.80 -1.88 2.37
C VAL A 172 -15.18 -0.41 2.32
N ASP A 173 -14.31 0.40 1.71
CA ASP A 173 -14.62 1.79 1.41
C ASP A 173 -15.42 1.85 0.11
N ILE A 174 -16.54 2.57 0.14
CA ILE A 174 -17.34 2.88 -1.05
C ILE A 174 -17.09 4.32 -1.40
N GLY A 175 -16.51 4.56 -2.58
CA GLY A 175 -16.26 5.90 -3.11
C GLY A 175 -17.31 6.31 -4.14
N VAL A 176 -17.63 7.59 -4.15
CA VAL A 176 -18.40 8.21 -5.21
C VAL A 176 -17.48 9.13 -6.01
N LEU A 177 -17.38 8.90 -7.32
CA LEU A 177 -16.70 9.81 -8.22
C LEU A 177 -17.65 10.98 -8.54
N VAL A 178 -17.20 12.19 -8.21
CA VAL A 178 -17.93 13.42 -8.54
C VAL A 178 -17.10 14.19 -9.55
N GLU A 179 -17.70 14.51 -10.70
CA GLU A 179 -17.10 15.36 -11.71
C GLU A 179 -17.85 16.71 -11.74
N SER A 180 -17.09 17.78 -11.67
CA SER A 180 -17.63 19.14 -11.79
C SER A 180 -16.54 20.08 -12.34
N PRO A 181 -16.89 21.30 -12.81
CA PRO A 181 -15.89 22.27 -13.21
C PRO A 181 -14.86 22.53 -12.13
N ALA A 182 -13.58 22.70 -12.49
CA ALA A 182 -12.46 22.85 -11.57
C ALA A 182 -12.66 24.03 -10.61
N GLU A 183 -13.26 25.12 -11.08
CA GLU A 183 -13.52 26.36 -10.36
C GLU A 183 -14.36 26.13 -9.09
N ILE A 184 -15.20 25.09 -9.07
CA ILE A 184 -16.01 24.73 -7.88
C ILE A 184 -15.11 24.20 -6.76
N TYR A 185 -14.00 23.56 -7.10
CA TYR A 185 -13.08 22.97 -6.15
C TYR A 185 -11.87 23.84 -5.79
N GLU A 186 -11.62 24.94 -6.51
CA GLU A 186 -10.53 25.88 -6.23
C GLU A 186 -10.37 26.22 -4.74
N PRO A 187 -11.45 26.51 -3.97
CA PRO A 187 -11.32 26.79 -2.55
C PRO A 187 -10.75 25.64 -1.69
N ILE A 188 -10.67 24.43 -2.28
CA ILE A 188 -10.14 23.21 -1.63
C ILE A 188 -8.82 22.78 -2.26
N THR A 189 -8.67 22.97 -3.58
CA THR A 189 -7.52 22.47 -4.33
C THR A 189 -6.35 23.45 -4.39
N ASP A 190 -6.62 24.74 -4.27
CA ASP A 190 -5.63 25.84 -4.37
C ASP A 190 -5.19 26.34 -2.99
N ILE A 191 -5.01 25.41 -2.07
CA ILE A 191 -4.59 25.70 -0.70
C ILE A 191 -3.07 25.57 -0.55
#